data_30a7425daca0c7c0e019ca16aaff6a46
#
_entry.id   30a7425daca0c7c0e019ca16aaff6a46
#
_cell.length_a   1.000
_cell.length_b   1.000
_cell.length_c   1.000
_cell.angle_alpha   90.00
_cell.angle_beta   90.00
_cell.angle_gamma   90.00
#
_symmetry.space_group_name_H-M   'P 1'
#
loop_
_entity.id
_entity.type
_entity.pdbx_description
1 polymer ?
#
loop_
_entity_poly.entity_id
_entity_poly.type
_entity_poly.pdbx_seq_one_letter_code
_entity_poly.pdbx_strand_id
1 'polypeptide(L)'
;MDHFVLHSEYQPTGDQPQAIEELVKGFQEGNQCETLLGVTGSGKTFTMANVIQKLNKPTLIIAHNKTLAAQLYGEFKEFFPENAVEYFVSYYDYYQPEAYVPSSDTYIAKDSARNDEIDKLRHSATAALSERRDVVIVASVSCIYGLGAPEEFFDMMISLRPGMEKDRDDVIKALIDIQYNRNEMDFHRGTFRVRGDVLEIFPANYSCLLYTSDAADDLT
;
A
#
# COMPACT_ATOMS: atom_id res chain seq x y z
N MET A 1 6.07 9.63 10.16
CA MET A 1 5.27 9.89 11.38
C MET A 1 5.16 8.58 12.15
N ASP A 2 5.05 8.64 13.50
CA ASP A 2 4.96 7.43 14.33
C ASP A 2 3.63 7.31 15.07
N HIS A 3 2.69 8.21 14.77
CA HIS A 3 1.39 8.27 15.43
C HIS A 3 0.26 8.48 14.43
N PHE A 4 -0.86 7.81 14.69
CA PHE A 4 -2.09 8.04 13.96
C PHE A 4 -2.76 9.34 14.45
N VAL A 5 -3.15 10.20 13.49
CA VAL A 5 -3.89 11.43 13.73
C VAL A 5 -5.25 11.32 13.06
N LEU A 6 -6.30 11.10 13.86
CA LEU A 6 -7.67 10.98 13.36
C LEU A 6 -8.25 12.37 13.08
N HIS A 7 -8.69 12.59 11.86
CA HIS A 7 -9.44 13.77 11.43
C HIS A 7 -10.91 13.39 11.22
N SER A 8 -11.80 14.06 11.91
CA SER A 8 -13.25 13.87 11.74
C SER A 8 -14.03 15.08 12.25
N GLU A 9 -15.08 15.44 11.53
CA GLU A 9 -16.08 16.40 12.00
C GLU A 9 -17.01 15.79 13.07
N TYR A 10 -17.01 14.47 13.19
CA TYR A 10 -17.85 13.73 14.12
C TYR A 10 -17.11 13.40 15.41
N GLN A 11 -17.86 13.31 16.48
CA GLN A 11 -17.42 12.78 17.76
C GLN A 11 -18.14 11.46 18.04
N PRO A 12 -17.50 10.51 18.76
CA PRO A 12 -18.16 9.27 19.14
C PRO A 12 -19.43 9.56 19.97
N THR A 13 -20.56 8.96 19.58
CA THR A 13 -21.87 9.15 20.21
C THR A 13 -22.57 7.82 20.50
N GLY A 14 -23.60 7.85 21.34
CA GLY A 14 -24.34 6.65 21.73
C GLY A 14 -23.44 5.64 22.44
N ASP A 15 -23.43 4.39 21.97
CA ASP A 15 -22.63 3.30 22.52
C ASP A 15 -21.18 3.27 22.00
N GLN A 16 -20.82 4.14 21.04
CA GLN A 16 -19.48 4.14 20.45
C GLN A 16 -18.37 4.42 21.47
N PRO A 17 -18.48 5.43 22.38
CA PRO A 17 -17.44 5.67 23.38
C PRO A 17 -17.13 4.44 24.23
N GLN A 18 -18.18 3.76 24.71
CA GLN A 18 -18.03 2.55 25.51
C GLN A 18 -17.38 1.43 24.68
N ALA A 19 -17.85 1.18 23.47
CA ALA A 19 -17.27 0.16 22.58
C ALA A 19 -15.80 0.42 22.28
N ILE A 20 -15.40 1.68 22.05
CA ILE A 20 -14.00 2.06 21.84
C ILE A 20 -13.16 1.75 23.08
N GLU A 21 -13.62 2.12 24.26
CA GLU A 21 -12.90 1.89 25.51
C GLU A 21 -12.74 0.40 25.82
N GLU A 22 -13.80 -0.38 25.65
CA GLU A 22 -13.78 -1.84 25.87
C GLU A 22 -12.84 -2.56 24.91
N LEU A 23 -12.91 -2.25 23.61
CA LEU A 23 -12.02 -2.82 22.60
C LEU A 23 -10.54 -2.48 22.86
N VAL A 24 -10.24 -1.22 23.14
CA VAL A 24 -8.87 -0.78 23.44
C VAL A 24 -8.36 -1.47 24.71
N LYS A 25 -9.16 -1.53 25.76
CA LYS A 25 -8.81 -2.20 27.01
C LYS A 25 -8.57 -3.69 26.79
N GLY A 26 -9.45 -4.38 26.08
CA GLY A 26 -9.32 -5.80 25.79
C GLY A 26 -8.00 -6.13 25.08
N PHE A 27 -7.63 -5.36 24.04
CA PHE A 27 -6.35 -5.54 23.37
C PHE A 27 -5.14 -5.19 24.23
N GLN A 28 -5.26 -4.21 25.12
CA GLN A 28 -4.18 -3.87 26.07
C GLN A 28 -4.00 -4.95 27.16
N GLU A 29 -5.08 -5.62 27.56
CA GLU A 29 -5.06 -6.74 28.49
C GLU A 29 -4.58 -8.07 27.85
N GLY A 30 -4.37 -8.07 26.52
CA GLY A 30 -3.80 -9.21 25.79
C GLY A 30 -4.83 -10.10 25.12
N ASN A 31 -6.09 -9.67 24.99
CA ASN A 31 -7.08 -10.39 24.19
C ASN A 31 -6.61 -10.49 22.73
N GLN A 32 -6.63 -11.71 22.19
CA GLN A 32 -6.22 -11.97 20.82
C GLN A 32 -7.33 -11.66 19.81
N CYS A 33 -8.59 -11.75 20.24
CA CYS A 33 -9.75 -11.55 19.40
C CYS A 33 -10.79 -10.72 20.13
N GLU A 34 -11.35 -9.73 19.42
CA GLU A 34 -12.46 -8.89 19.87
C GLU A 34 -13.52 -8.84 18.76
N THR A 35 -14.77 -8.71 19.13
CA THR A 35 -15.87 -8.63 18.17
C THR A 35 -16.67 -7.36 18.38
N LEU A 36 -16.68 -6.47 17.40
CA LEU A 36 -17.56 -5.31 17.35
C LEU A 36 -18.87 -5.67 16.65
N LEU A 37 -19.96 -5.76 17.41
CA LEU A 37 -21.30 -6.03 16.90
C LEU A 37 -22.06 -4.72 16.72
N GLY A 38 -22.62 -4.48 15.53
CA GLY A 38 -23.42 -3.29 15.26
C GLY A 38 -24.17 -3.41 13.94
N VAL A 39 -25.33 -2.77 13.86
CA VAL A 39 -26.14 -2.72 12.63
C VAL A 39 -25.46 -1.92 11.53
N THR A 40 -25.93 -2.06 10.30
CA THR A 40 -25.46 -1.20 9.19
C THR A 40 -25.75 0.26 9.51
N GLY A 41 -24.79 1.15 9.26
CA GLY A 41 -24.91 2.59 9.54
C GLY A 41 -24.65 2.99 11.00
N SER A 42 -24.26 2.06 11.90
CA SER A 42 -23.95 2.38 13.30
C SER A 42 -22.56 3.05 13.49
N GLY A 43 -21.85 3.38 12.42
CA GLY A 43 -20.54 4.00 12.50
C GLY A 43 -19.40 3.07 12.93
N LYS A 44 -19.48 1.77 12.59
CA LYS A 44 -18.42 0.80 12.93
C LYS A 44 -17.06 1.20 12.39
N THR A 45 -16.98 1.73 11.16
CA THR A 45 -15.71 2.19 10.57
C THR A 45 -15.09 3.32 11.38
N PHE A 46 -15.91 4.28 11.83
CA PHE A 46 -15.47 5.37 12.69
C PHE A 46 -15.03 4.87 14.08
N THR A 47 -15.75 3.91 14.66
CA THR A 47 -15.35 3.23 15.90
C THR A 47 -13.99 2.56 15.74
N MET A 48 -13.77 1.82 14.65
CA MET A 48 -12.48 1.18 14.34
C MET A 48 -11.36 2.20 14.16
N ALA A 49 -11.60 3.33 13.48
CA ALA A 49 -10.62 4.40 13.32
C ALA A 49 -10.18 4.97 14.68
N ASN A 50 -11.10 5.18 15.62
CA ASN A 50 -10.77 5.59 16.98
C ASN A 50 -9.94 4.54 17.75
N VAL A 51 -10.24 3.24 17.58
CA VAL A 51 -9.47 2.15 18.17
C VAL A 51 -8.06 2.12 17.60
N ILE A 52 -7.90 2.24 16.27
CA ILE A 52 -6.58 2.28 15.59
C ILE A 52 -5.74 3.44 16.13
N GLN A 53 -6.31 4.63 16.22
CA GLN A 53 -5.61 5.78 16.78
C GLN A 53 -5.13 5.54 18.22
N LYS A 54 -5.99 4.98 19.08
CA LYS A 54 -5.68 4.75 20.50
C LYS A 54 -4.64 3.64 20.70
N LEU A 55 -4.69 2.58 19.91
CA LEU A 55 -3.72 1.48 19.97
C LEU A 55 -2.39 1.85 19.30
N ASN A 56 -2.40 2.72 18.34
CA ASN A 56 -1.23 3.22 17.60
C ASN A 56 -0.33 2.09 17.06
N LYS A 57 -0.94 1.11 16.40
CA LYS A 57 -0.24 -0.05 15.81
C LYS A 57 -0.50 -0.14 14.31
N PRO A 58 0.48 -0.58 13.49
CA PRO A 58 0.22 -0.94 12.10
C PRO A 58 -0.98 -1.88 12.01
N THR A 59 -1.90 -1.57 11.10
CA THR A 59 -3.20 -2.23 11.04
C THR A 59 -3.47 -2.79 9.65
N LEU A 60 -3.90 -4.04 9.57
CA LEU A 60 -4.39 -4.67 8.35
C LEU A 60 -5.91 -4.85 8.45
N ILE A 61 -6.63 -4.31 7.47
CA ILE A 61 -8.08 -4.44 7.33
C ILE A 61 -8.35 -5.36 6.14
N ILE A 62 -8.97 -6.51 6.38
CA ILE A 62 -9.29 -7.47 5.32
C ILE A 62 -10.77 -7.40 4.99
N ALA A 63 -11.10 -7.03 3.77
CA ALA A 63 -12.46 -7.03 3.23
C ALA A 63 -12.69 -8.27 2.36
N HIS A 64 -13.92 -8.77 2.33
CA HIS A 64 -14.26 -9.99 1.57
C HIS A 64 -14.25 -9.79 0.04
N ASN A 65 -14.32 -8.55 -0.45
CA ASN A 65 -14.23 -8.23 -1.89
C ASN A 65 -13.57 -6.88 -2.15
N LYS A 66 -13.23 -6.61 -3.42
CA LYS A 66 -12.58 -5.37 -3.86
C LYS A 66 -13.44 -4.12 -3.64
N THR A 67 -14.76 -4.22 -3.82
CA THR A 67 -15.70 -3.10 -3.68
C THR A 67 -15.74 -2.59 -2.25
N LEU A 68 -15.88 -3.50 -1.28
CA LEU A 68 -15.83 -3.12 0.13
C LEU A 68 -14.45 -2.62 0.54
N ALA A 69 -13.37 -3.24 0.01
CA ALA A 69 -12.02 -2.76 0.27
C ALA A 69 -11.84 -1.32 -0.25
N ALA A 70 -12.35 -0.99 -1.43
CA ALA A 70 -12.28 0.35 -1.99
C ALA A 70 -13.05 1.37 -1.15
N GLN A 71 -14.26 1.01 -0.69
CA GLN A 71 -15.06 1.85 0.19
C GLN A 71 -14.32 2.13 1.51
N LEU A 72 -13.84 1.08 2.18
CA LEU A 72 -13.09 1.22 3.45
C LEU A 72 -11.81 2.02 3.26
N TYR A 73 -11.09 1.80 2.15
CA TYR A 73 -9.90 2.60 1.83
C TYR A 73 -10.24 4.09 1.75
N GLY A 74 -11.32 4.47 1.05
CA GLY A 74 -11.79 5.85 0.97
C GLY A 74 -12.09 6.43 2.35
N GLU A 75 -12.91 5.72 3.16
CA GLU A 75 -13.28 6.15 4.50
C GLU A 75 -12.04 6.33 5.43
N PHE A 76 -11.11 5.36 5.44
CA PHE A 76 -9.90 5.46 6.25
C PHE A 76 -8.93 6.53 5.76
N LYS A 77 -8.88 6.80 4.45
CA LYS A 77 -8.09 7.89 3.88
C LYS A 77 -8.58 9.27 4.31
N GLU A 78 -9.90 9.42 4.45
CA GLU A 78 -10.51 10.63 5.01
C GLU A 78 -10.22 10.78 6.51
N PHE A 79 -10.27 9.69 7.27
CA PHE A 79 -9.97 9.70 8.71
C PHE A 79 -8.49 9.92 9.02
N PHE A 80 -7.59 9.47 8.16
CA PHE A 80 -6.14 9.53 8.38
C PHE A 80 -5.40 10.15 7.17
N PRO A 81 -5.67 11.42 6.82
CA PRO A 81 -5.11 12.05 5.63
C PRO A 81 -3.58 12.19 5.68
N GLU A 82 -2.98 12.28 6.87
CA GLU A 82 -1.53 12.46 7.08
C GLU A 82 -0.79 11.13 7.28
N ASN A 83 -1.53 10.04 7.53
CA ASN A 83 -0.96 8.72 7.76
C ASN A 83 -0.95 7.88 6.48
N ALA A 84 -0.17 6.80 6.48
CA ALA A 84 -0.11 5.90 5.35
C ALA A 84 -1.33 4.98 5.32
N VAL A 85 -2.37 5.36 4.59
CA VAL A 85 -3.49 4.49 4.29
C VAL A 85 -3.30 3.94 2.89
N GLU A 86 -3.16 2.62 2.78
CA GLU A 86 -2.75 1.93 1.57
C GLU A 86 -3.79 0.91 1.11
N TYR A 87 -3.85 0.69 -0.21
CA TYR A 87 -4.82 -0.21 -0.84
C TYR A 87 -4.12 -1.44 -1.43
N PHE A 88 -4.55 -2.63 -1.01
CA PHE A 88 -3.90 -3.88 -1.39
C PHE A 88 -4.90 -4.93 -1.85
N VAL A 89 -5.15 -5.00 -3.15
CA VAL A 89 -6.08 -5.96 -3.77
C VAL A 89 -5.40 -6.70 -4.93
N SER A 90 -6.06 -7.70 -5.50
CA SER A 90 -5.57 -8.38 -6.70
C SER A 90 -5.45 -7.40 -7.87
N TYR A 91 -4.34 -7.42 -8.58
CA TYR A 91 -4.08 -6.58 -9.76
C TYR A 91 -4.78 -7.09 -11.04
N TYR A 92 -5.42 -8.25 -10.99
CA TYR A 92 -6.26 -8.73 -12.09
C TYR A 92 -7.67 -8.14 -11.98
N ASP A 93 -8.07 -7.37 -12.98
CA ASP A 93 -9.43 -6.82 -13.06
C ASP A 93 -10.39 -7.78 -13.74
N TYR A 94 -9.88 -8.56 -14.67
CA TYR A 94 -10.64 -9.51 -15.46
C TYR A 94 -9.89 -10.85 -15.52
N TYR A 95 -10.63 -11.92 -15.35
CA TYR A 95 -10.18 -13.29 -15.54
C TYR A 95 -11.19 -14.04 -16.37
N GLN A 96 -10.81 -14.35 -17.61
CA GLN A 96 -11.57 -15.25 -18.48
C GLN A 96 -10.90 -16.62 -18.47
N PRO A 97 -11.54 -17.67 -17.90
CA PRO A 97 -11.03 -19.01 -18.01
C PRO A 97 -11.04 -19.50 -19.46
N GLU A 98 -10.16 -20.43 -19.76
CA GLU A 98 -10.21 -21.14 -21.03
C GLU A 98 -11.56 -21.85 -21.18
N ALA A 99 -12.16 -21.70 -22.33
CA ALA A 99 -13.41 -22.39 -22.67
C ALA A 99 -13.41 -22.83 -24.14
N TYR A 100 -13.93 -24.03 -24.38
CA TYR A 100 -14.20 -24.50 -25.74
C TYR A 100 -15.69 -24.59 -25.96
N VAL A 101 -16.17 -23.93 -27.01
CA VAL A 101 -17.59 -23.91 -27.40
C VAL A 101 -17.79 -24.88 -28.59
N PRO A 102 -18.22 -26.14 -28.33
CA PRO A 102 -18.31 -27.16 -29.39
C PRO A 102 -19.26 -26.78 -30.54
N SER A 103 -20.32 -26.00 -30.25
CA SER A 103 -21.32 -25.61 -31.26
C SER A 103 -20.78 -24.68 -32.34
N SER A 104 -19.73 -23.94 -32.08
CA SER A 104 -19.09 -22.98 -33.00
C SER A 104 -17.62 -23.34 -33.28
N ASP A 105 -17.13 -24.46 -32.78
CA ASP A 105 -15.71 -24.86 -32.85
C ASP A 105 -14.77 -23.74 -32.47
N THR A 106 -15.15 -23.01 -31.42
CA THR A 106 -14.40 -21.82 -30.95
C THR A 106 -13.68 -22.11 -29.66
N TYR A 107 -12.37 -21.92 -29.67
CA TYR A 107 -11.52 -21.94 -28.47
C TYR A 107 -11.38 -20.51 -27.94
N ILE A 108 -11.83 -20.28 -26.71
CA ILE A 108 -11.65 -19.03 -25.99
C ILE A 108 -10.39 -19.17 -25.13
N ALA A 109 -9.35 -18.47 -25.50
CA ALA A 109 -8.11 -18.47 -24.74
C ALA A 109 -8.28 -17.82 -23.36
N LYS A 110 -7.47 -18.28 -22.40
CA LYS A 110 -7.38 -17.61 -21.10
C LYS A 110 -6.90 -16.17 -21.29
N ASP A 111 -7.66 -15.23 -20.76
CA ASP A 111 -7.29 -13.82 -20.75
C ASP A 111 -7.35 -13.24 -19.35
N SER A 112 -6.36 -12.41 -19.02
CA SER A 112 -6.27 -11.70 -17.74
C SER A 112 -5.59 -10.35 -17.95
N ALA A 113 -6.35 -9.29 -17.78
CA ALA A 113 -5.81 -7.94 -17.83
C ALA A 113 -5.19 -7.55 -16.46
N ARG A 114 -3.91 -7.16 -16.48
CA ARG A 114 -3.22 -6.60 -15.32
C ARG A 114 -3.52 -5.10 -15.23
N ASN A 115 -3.91 -4.64 -14.05
CA ASN A 115 -4.13 -3.23 -13.79
C ASN A 115 -2.86 -2.61 -13.18
N ASP A 116 -2.18 -1.76 -13.95
CA ASP A 116 -0.91 -1.14 -13.56
C ASP A 116 -1.09 -0.15 -12.39
N GLU A 117 -2.26 0.47 -12.24
CA GLU A 117 -2.54 1.36 -11.13
C GLU A 117 -2.66 0.57 -9.80
N ILE A 118 -3.33 -0.58 -9.84
CA ILE A 118 -3.41 -1.48 -8.67
C ILE A 118 -2.02 -2.05 -8.35
N ASP A 119 -1.23 -2.38 -9.34
CA ASP A 119 0.14 -2.85 -9.15
C ASP A 119 1.00 -1.81 -8.41
N LYS A 120 0.93 -0.55 -8.83
CA LYS A 120 1.58 0.58 -8.16
C LYS A 120 1.12 0.72 -6.70
N LEU A 121 -0.20 0.66 -6.44
CA LEU A 121 -0.75 0.75 -5.07
C LEU A 121 -0.26 -0.40 -4.18
N ARG A 122 -0.09 -1.60 -4.72
CA ARG A 122 0.50 -2.73 -4.00
C ARG A 122 1.96 -2.50 -3.63
N HIS A 123 2.75 -1.96 -4.55
CA HIS A 123 4.14 -1.57 -4.26
C HIS A 123 4.21 -0.48 -3.20
N SER A 124 3.32 0.52 -3.27
CA SER A 124 3.20 1.57 -2.25
C SER A 124 2.89 0.98 -0.87
N ALA A 125 1.92 0.08 -0.78
CA ALA A 125 1.54 -0.57 0.48
C ALA A 125 2.70 -1.35 1.11
N THR A 126 3.46 -2.09 0.30
CA THR A 126 4.60 -2.87 0.79
C THR A 126 5.75 -1.96 1.23
N ALA A 127 6.04 -0.89 0.50
CA ALA A 127 7.05 0.09 0.87
C ALA A 127 6.66 0.82 2.17
N ALA A 128 5.40 1.29 2.28
CA ALA A 128 4.90 1.96 3.49
C ALA A 128 5.01 1.08 4.74
N LEU A 129 4.69 -0.22 4.62
CA LEU A 129 4.80 -1.17 5.73
C LEU A 129 6.24 -1.34 6.22
N SER A 130 7.20 -1.22 5.32
CA SER A 130 8.63 -1.34 5.62
C SER A 130 9.22 -0.09 6.26
N GLU A 131 8.71 1.09 5.90
CA GLU A 131 9.31 2.38 6.27
C GLU A 131 8.58 3.11 7.39
N ARG A 132 7.29 2.80 7.61
CA ARG A 132 6.43 3.56 8.53
C ARG A 132 5.82 2.66 9.59
N ARG A 133 5.44 3.25 10.72
CA ARG A 133 4.72 2.60 11.82
C ARG A 133 3.24 2.97 11.86
N ASP A 134 2.88 4.10 11.26
CA ASP A 134 1.52 4.65 11.16
C ASP A 134 0.84 4.22 9.86
N VAL A 135 0.74 2.91 9.64
CA VAL A 135 0.24 2.31 8.39
C VAL A 135 -1.08 1.59 8.60
N VAL A 136 -2.08 1.90 7.78
CA VAL A 136 -3.32 1.14 7.63
C VAL A 136 -3.36 0.55 6.22
N ILE A 137 -3.32 -0.76 6.10
CA ILE A 137 -3.49 -1.45 4.81
C ILE A 137 -4.92 -1.96 4.71
N VAL A 138 -5.66 -1.52 3.71
CA VAL A 138 -6.98 -2.06 3.37
C VAL A 138 -6.83 -3.04 2.22
N ALA A 139 -7.09 -4.31 2.50
CA ALA A 139 -6.85 -5.41 1.58
C ALA A 139 -8.12 -6.21 1.27
N SER A 140 -8.15 -6.84 0.12
CA SER A 140 -9.09 -7.94 -0.15
C SER A 140 -8.47 -9.27 0.28
N VAL A 141 -9.30 -10.32 0.34
CA VAL A 141 -8.84 -11.69 0.69
C VAL A 141 -7.67 -12.18 -0.17
N SER A 142 -7.44 -11.59 -1.34
CA SER A 142 -6.30 -11.92 -2.21
C SER A 142 -4.92 -11.58 -1.61
N CYS A 143 -4.86 -10.81 -0.53
CA CYS A 143 -3.60 -10.49 0.16
C CYS A 143 -2.94 -11.70 0.83
N ILE A 144 -3.69 -12.79 1.05
CA ILE A 144 -3.14 -14.03 1.65
C ILE A 144 -2.37 -14.90 0.66
N TYR A 145 -2.36 -14.54 -0.63
CA TYR A 145 -1.71 -15.33 -1.68
C TYR A 145 -0.55 -14.57 -2.33
N GLY A 146 0.59 -15.26 -2.52
CA GLY A 146 1.58 -14.90 -3.51
C GLY A 146 2.42 -13.64 -3.26
N LEU A 147 2.76 -13.32 -2.01
CA LEU A 147 3.62 -12.18 -1.69
C LEU A 147 5.12 -12.51 -1.64
N GLY A 148 5.52 -13.79 -1.69
CA GLY A 148 6.91 -14.18 -1.50
C GLY A 148 7.37 -14.04 -0.04
N ALA A 149 8.67 -14.24 0.19
CA ALA A 149 9.27 -14.07 1.50
C ALA A 149 9.55 -12.58 1.80
N PRO A 150 9.24 -12.08 3.01
CA PRO A 150 9.52 -10.70 3.37
C PRO A 150 11.00 -10.32 3.21
N GLU A 151 11.91 -11.25 3.48
CA GLU A 151 13.36 -11.05 3.37
C GLU A 151 13.75 -10.71 1.94
N GLU A 152 13.24 -11.45 0.94
CA GLU A 152 13.51 -11.19 -0.47
C GLU A 152 13.02 -9.80 -0.90
N PHE A 153 11.91 -9.34 -0.33
CA PHE A 153 11.39 -8.01 -0.62
C PHE A 153 12.30 -6.92 -0.05
N PHE A 154 12.83 -7.08 1.17
CA PHE A 154 13.77 -6.14 1.76
C PHE A 154 15.08 -6.06 0.99
N ASP A 155 15.58 -7.20 0.51
CA ASP A 155 16.79 -7.27 -0.30
C ASP A 155 16.63 -6.58 -1.67
N MET A 156 15.39 -6.45 -2.14
CA MET A 156 15.04 -5.75 -3.39
C MET A 156 14.62 -4.28 -3.17
N MET A 157 14.97 -3.67 -2.04
CA MET A 157 14.66 -2.28 -1.76
C MET A 157 15.91 -1.42 -1.70
N ILE A 158 15.84 -0.22 -2.31
CA ILE A 158 16.84 0.82 -2.16
C ILE A 158 16.22 1.98 -1.41
N SER A 159 16.77 2.33 -0.25
CA SER A 159 16.35 3.51 0.50
C SER A 159 17.23 4.70 0.12
N LEU A 160 16.61 5.75 -0.39
CA LEU A 160 17.24 7.02 -0.70
C LEU A 160 16.51 8.14 0.06
N ARG A 161 17.25 9.00 0.75
CA ARG A 161 16.68 10.08 1.55
C ARG A 161 17.47 11.37 1.33
N PRO A 162 16.82 12.55 1.40
CA PRO A 162 17.51 13.83 1.32
C PRO A 162 18.67 13.91 2.33
N GLY A 163 19.84 14.40 1.87
CA GLY A 163 21.04 14.50 2.70
C GLY A 163 21.82 13.20 2.93
N MET A 164 21.45 12.10 2.27
CA MET A 164 22.19 10.84 2.37
C MET A 164 23.35 10.86 1.37
N GLU A 165 24.58 10.67 1.85
CA GLU A 165 25.75 10.47 1.01
C GLU A 165 25.82 9.02 0.53
N LYS A 166 25.71 8.82 -0.79
CA LYS A 166 25.88 7.52 -1.45
C LYS A 166 26.65 7.71 -2.75
N ASP A 167 27.54 6.78 -3.02
CA ASP A 167 28.22 6.73 -4.31
C ASP A 167 27.21 6.46 -5.44
N ARG A 168 27.28 7.27 -6.50
CA ARG A 168 26.35 7.18 -7.65
C ARG A 168 26.41 5.81 -8.33
N ASP A 169 27.61 5.28 -8.54
CA ASP A 169 27.78 4.02 -9.26
C ASP A 169 27.28 2.84 -8.44
N ASP A 170 27.36 2.93 -7.11
CA ASP A 170 26.77 1.94 -6.21
C ASP A 170 25.24 2.00 -6.23
N VAL A 171 24.64 3.18 -6.31
CA VAL A 171 23.19 3.34 -6.49
C VAL A 171 22.76 2.77 -7.84
N ILE A 172 23.50 3.05 -8.92
CA ILE A 172 23.21 2.51 -10.26
C ILE A 172 23.25 0.97 -10.27
N LYS A 173 24.28 0.37 -9.64
CA LYS A 173 24.37 -1.10 -9.51
C LYS A 173 23.17 -1.66 -8.76
N ALA A 174 22.84 -1.07 -7.61
CA ALA A 174 21.71 -1.50 -6.82
C ALA A 174 20.38 -1.39 -7.60
N LEU A 175 20.18 -0.33 -8.40
CA LEU A 175 19.02 -0.20 -9.29
C LEU A 175 18.95 -1.31 -10.34
N ILE A 176 20.08 -1.68 -10.94
CA ILE A 176 20.16 -2.77 -11.91
C ILE A 176 19.85 -4.11 -11.23
N ASP A 177 20.38 -4.36 -10.02
CA ASP A 177 20.16 -5.59 -9.26
C ASP A 177 18.69 -5.79 -8.92
N ILE A 178 17.95 -4.72 -8.64
CA ILE A 178 16.49 -4.74 -8.44
C ILE A 178 15.69 -4.58 -9.74
N GLN A 179 16.33 -4.82 -10.90
CA GLN A 179 15.71 -4.88 -12.23
C GLN A 179 15.16 -3.55 -12.78
N TYR A 180 15.65 -2.41 -12.30
CA TYR A 180 15.39 -1.14 -12.98
C TYR A 180 16.16 -1.07 -14.29
N ASN A 181 15.51 -0.57 -15.33
CA ASN A 181 16.12 -0.42 -16.64
C ASN A 181 16.61 1.01 -16.86
N ARG A 182 17.83 1.14 -17.40
CA ARG A 182 18.31 2.43 -17.86
C ARG A 182 17.60 2.81 -19.15
N ASN A 183 16.90 3.94 -19.17
CA ASN A 183 16.20 4.43 -20.35
C ASN A 183 16.27 5.96 -20.41
N GLU A 184 16.95 6.46 -21.43
CA GLU A 184 17.15 7.90 -21.62
C GLU A 184 16.00 8.56 -22.40
N MET A 185 15.22 7.79 -23.17
CA MET A 185 14.22 8.30 -24.10
C MET A 185 12.79 8.12 -23.62
N ASP A 186 12.49 6.95 -23.07
CA ASP A 186 11.17 6.61 -22.56
C ASP A 186 11.23 6.41 -21.04
N PHE A 187 10.99 7.51 -20.31
CA PHE A 187 11.16 7.56 -18.87
C PHE A 187 9.81 7.25 -18.17
N HIS A 188 9.70 6.04 -17.66
CA HIS A 188 8.50 5.52 -17.00
C HIS A 188 8.84 4.76 -15.72
N ARG A 189 7.83 4.29 -14.99
CA ARG A 189 7.99 3.53 -13.74
C ARG A 189 8.97 2.36 -13.89
N GLY A 190 9.88 2.20 -12.92
CA GLY A 190 10.90 1.16 -12.94
C GLY A 190 12.07 1.46 -13.88
N THR A 191 12.24 2.71 -14.31
CA THR A 191 13.40 3.14 -15.10
C THR A 191 14.22 4.20 -14.39
N PHE A 192 15.49 4.31 -14.79
CA PHE A 192 16.35 5.39 -14.37
C PHE A 192 17.13 5.93 -15.58
N ARG A 193 17.62 7.16 -15.48
CA ARG A 193 18.50 7.75 -16.49
C ARG A 193 19.62 8.55 -15.83
N VAL A 194 20.74 8.70 -16.53
CA VAL A 194 21.93 9.38 -16.03
C VAL A 194 22.30 10.50 -16.99
N ARG A 195 22.31 11.73 -16.51
CA ARG A 195 22.70 12.91 -17.29
C ARG A 195 23.82 13.64 -16.59
N GLY A 196 25.07 13.42 -17.03
CA GLY A 196 26.24 13.94 -16.32
C GLY A 196 26.32 13.38 -14.91
N ASP A 197 26.31 14.26 -13.92
CA ASP A 197 26.34 13.89 -12.50
C ASP A 197 24.95 13.63 -11.88
N VAL A 198 23.89 13.88 -12.63
CA VAL A 198 22.51 13.72 -12.18
C VAL A 198 21.99 12.32 -12.47
N LEU A 199 21.48 11.64 -11.44
CA LEU A 199 20.77 10.38 -11.53
C LEU A 199 19.29 10.64 -11.30
N GLU A 200 18.47 10.39 -12.31
CA GLU A 200 17.01 10.50 -12.23
C GLU A 200 16.40 9.10 -12.15
N ILE A 201 15.52 8.89 -11.17
CA ILE A 201 14.88 7.59 -10.92
C ILE A 201 13.37 7.79 -10.97
N PHE A 202 12.65 6.90 -11.68
CA PHE A 202 11.21 6.83 -11.64
C PHE A 202 10.78 5.60 -10.82
N PRO A 203 10.42 5.80 -9.53
CA PRO A 203 10.12 4.69 -8.64
C PRO A 203 8.89 3.89 -9.07
N ALA A 204 8.90 2.59 -8.79
CA ALA A 204 7.79 1.70 -9.13
C ALA A 204 6.50 1.99 -8.34
N ASN A 205 6.63 2.56 -7.15
CA ASN A 205 5.53 2.86 -6.22
C ASN A 205 4.93 4.26 -6.36
N TYR A 206 5.50 5.13 -7.22
CA TYR A 206 5.00 6.50 -7.45
C TYR A 206 4.60 6.71 -8.91
N SER A 207 3.67 7.64 -9.15
CA SER A 207 3.23 7.98 -10.51
C SER A 207 3.98 9.15 -11.13
N CYS A 208 4.71 9.93 -10.34
CA CYS A 208 5.28 11.19 -10.83
C CYS A 208 6.35 11.79 -9.88
N LEU A 209 7.28 11.01 -9.34
CA LEU A 209 8.38 11.59 -8.56
C LEU A 209 9.70 11.31 -9.27
N LEU A 210 10.34 12.38 -9.71
CA LEU A 210 11.73 12.37 -10.12
C LEU A 210 12.57 12.56 -8.85
N TYR A 211 13.41 11.59 -8.55
CA TYR A 211 14.53 11.80 -7.64
C TYR A 211 15.71 12.24 -8.48
N THR A 212 16.20 13.46 -8.22
CA THR A 212 17.44 13.95 -8.79
C THR A 212 18.50 13.93 -7.71
N SER A 213 19.68 13.40 -8.01
CA SER A 213 20.86 13.47 -7.17
C SER A 213 21.91 14.23 -7.97
N ASP A 214 22.23 15.43 -7.53
CA ASP A 214 23.51 16.05 -7.86
C ASP A 214 24.58 15.45 -6.95
N ALA A 215 25.69 15.05 -7.53
CA ALA A 215 26.79 14.40 -6.79
C ALA A 215 27.47 15.30 -5.76
N ALA A 216 26.97 16.49 -5.49
CA ALA A 216 27.57 17.42 -4.56
C ALA A 216 26.64 18.03 -3.52
N ASP A 217 25.35 18.26 -3.77
CA ASP A 217 24.41 18.80 -2.77
C ASP A 217 22.97 18.78 -3.29
N ASP A 218 22.03 18.36 -2.42
CA ASP A 218 20.58 18.48 -2.53
C ASP A 218 19.81 17.44 -3.35
N LEU A 219 19.36 16.42 -2.63
CA LEU A 219 18.13 15.69 -2.95
C LEU A 219 16.93 16.61 -2.68
N THR A 220 16.38 17.23 -3.69
CA THR A 220 15.12 17.98 -3.66
C THR A 220 14.02 17.21 -4.37
#